data_919de184e0c2df39ac39e5640923247d
#
_entry.id   919de184e0c2df39ac39e5640923247d
#
_cell.length_a   1.000
_cell.length_b   1.000
_cell.length_c   1.000
_cell.angle_alpha   90.00
_cell.angle_beta   90.00
_cell.angle_gamma   90.00
#
_symmetry.space_group_name_H-M   'P 1'
#
loop_
_entity.id
_entity.type
_entity.pdbx_description
1 polymer ?
#
loop_
_entity_poly.entity_id
_entity_poly.type
_entity_poly.pdbx_seq_one_letter_code
_entity_poly.pdbx_strand_id
1 'polypeptide(L)'
;MHEQSKIYQNIKDGKLDTALKDLFENIEENPAIVENYINAGIVLSDVGEIEKAERFFQKALTIEPENGAVYYNLANIYYNEERYNEAIKLYQTALQYEVAKKDCNYMIGMSFNQLGAFKEALPFLMTAAEMDDDRDLEVQFQYGLVLCQLEMFDEAIKQLN
;
A
#
# COMPACT_ATOMS: atom_id res chain seq x y z
N MET A 1 -17.96 18.27 7.82
CA MET A 1 -16.89 18.82 6.96
C MET A 1 -15.74 19.46 7.74
N HIS A 2 -16.00 20.37 8.67
CA HIS A 2 -14.93 20.98 9.48
C HIS A 2 -14.15 19.97 10.34
N GLU A 3 -14.79 18.95 10.88
CA GLU A 3 -14.14 17.93 11.70
C GLU A 3 -13.20 17.04 10.91
N GLN A 4 -13.60 16.56 9.73
CA GLN A 4 -12.74 15.77 8.84
C GLN A 4 -11.49 16.55 8.43
N SER A 5 -11.66 17.83 8.09
CA SER A 5 -10.55 18.72 7.73
C SER A 5 -9.55 18.89 8.90
N LYS A 6 -10.06 19.02 10.13
CA LYS A 6 -9.24 19.14 11.34
C LYS A 6 -8.45 17.86 11.64
N ILE A 7 -9.08 16.69 11.45
CA ILE A 7 -8.45 15.38 11.63
C ILE A 7 -7.30 15.22 10.62
N TYR A 8 -7.54 15.50 9.34
CA TYR A 8 -6.51 15.47 8.33
C TYR A 8 -5.34 16.40 8.65
N GLN A 9 -5.63 17.60 9.15
CA GLN A 9 -4.60 18.56 9.52
C GLN A 9 -3.79 18.06 10.72
N ASN A 10 -4.43 17.48 11.73
CA ASN A 10 -3.73 16.91 12.88
C ASN A 10 -2.83 15.73 12.51
N ILE A 11 -3.28 14.86 11.61
CA ILE A 11 -2.47 13.76 11.08
C ILE A 11 -1.24 14.32 10.35
N LYS A 12 -1.45 15.31 9.49
CA LYS A 12 -0.41 15.95 8.70
C LYS A 12 0.62 16.69 9.59
N ASP A 13 0.16 17.29 10.68
CA ASP A 13 1.02 18.00 11.63
C ASP A 13 1.71 17.07 12.64
N GLY A 14 1.50 15.76 12.55
CA GLY A 14 2.10 14.77 13.45
C GLY A 14 1.48 14.71 14.84
N LYS A 15 0.30 15.27 15.04
CA LYS A 15 -0.44 15.23 16.30
C LYS A 15 -1.32 13.99 16.38
N LEU A 16 -0.67 12.83 16.42
CA LEU A 16 -1.33 11.52 16.26
C LEU A 16 -2.31 11.20 17.39
N ASP A 17 -1.96 11.48 18.65
CA ASP A 17 -2.84 11.21 19.81
C ASP A 17 -4.11 12.02 19.74
N THR A 18 -4.01 13.30 19.36
CA THR A 18 -5.17 14.18 19.19
C THR A 18 -6.02 13.70 18.02
N ALA A 19 -5.40 13.32 16.91
CA ALA A 19 -6.10 12.78 15.74
C ALA A 19 -6.88 11.51 16.09
N LEU A 20 -6.29 10.58 16.83
CA LEU A 20 -6.94 9.33 17.26
C LEU A 20 -8.14 9.63 18.18
N LYS A 21 -7.99 10.54 19.13
CA LYS A 21 -9.08 10.92 20.02
C LYS A 21 -10.27 11.47 19.22
N ASP A 22 -10.00 12.41 18.31
CA ASP A 22 -11.04 13.02 17.47
C ASP A 22 -11.73 11.96 16.58
N LEU A 23 -10.94 11.01 16.03
CA LEU A 23 -11.46 9.92 15.22
C LEU A 23 -12.36 8.98 16.00
N PHE A 24 -11.98 8.61 17.23
CA PHE A 24 -12.79 7.73 18.07
C PHE A 24 -14.10 8.41 18.50
N GLU A 25 -14.05 9.70 18.83
CA GLU A 25 -15.27 10.48 19.13
C GLU A 25 -16.20 10.53 17.91
N ASN A 26 -15.65 10.76 16.71
CA ASN A 26 -16.43 10.77 15.47
C ASN A 26 -17.05 9.41 15.14
N ILE A 27 -16.34 8.31 15.40
CA ILE A 27 -16.85 6.94 15.22
C ILE A 27 -18.02 6.68 16.18
N GLU A 28 -17.92 7.12 17.44
CA GLU A 28 -19.02 6.98 18.41
C GLU A 28 -20.26 7.76 17.98
N GLU A 29 -20.07 8.97 17.47
CA GLU A 29 -21.18 9.81 17.00
C GLU A 29 -21.81 9.30 15.71
N ASN A 30 -21.00 8.85 14.76
CA ASN A 30 -21.42 8.41 13.43
C ASN A 30 -20.70 7.12 13.00
N PRO A 31 -21.14 5.95 13.49
CA PRO A 31 -20.44 4.69 13.25
C PRO A 31 -20.53 4.16 11.82
N ALA A 32 -21.26 4.83 10.92
CA ALA A 32 -21.39 4.44 9.54
C ALA A 32 -20.45 5.17 8.56
N ILE A 33 -19.64 6.12 9.06
CA ILE A 33 -18.71 6.88 8.22
C ILE A 33 -17.42 6.09 8.07
N VAL A 34 -17.22 5.51 6.87
CA VAL A 34 -16.09 4.64 6.53
C VAL A 34 -14.75 5.36 6.70
N GLU A 35 -14.65 6.61 6.28
CA GLU A 35 -13.42 7.40 6.32
C GLU A 35 -12.83 7.48 7.73
N ASN A 36 -13.67 7.51 8.77
CA ASN A 36 -13.19 7.55 10.14
C ASN A 36 -12.43 6.27 10.52
N TYR A 37 -12.92 5.11 10.09
CA TYR A 37 -12.24 3.82 10.33
C TYR A 37 -10.95 3.73 9.53
N ILE A 38 -10.95 4.18 8.29
CA ILE A 38 -9.75 4.19 7.44
C ILE A 38 -8.68 5.08 8.05
N ASN A 39 -9.05 6.30 8.43
CA ASN A 39 -8.11 7.26 9.03
C ASN A 39 -7.55 6.74 10.36
N ALA A 40 -8.40 6.14 11.21
CA ALA A 40 -7.96 5.51 12.46
C ALA A 40 -6.98 4.37 12.19
N GLY A 41 -7.27 3.54 11.20
CA GLY A 41 -6.37 2.45 10.77
C GLY A 41 -5.00 2.96 10.32
N ILE A 42 -4.98 4.01 9.51
CA ILE A 42 -3.73 4.62 9.02
C ILE A 42 -2.91 5.15 10.20
N VAL A 43 -3.51 5.93 11.09
CA VAL A 43 -2.82 6.50 12.25
C VAL A 43 -2.28 5.41 13.17
N LEU A 44 -3.09 4.39 13.45
CA LEU A 44 -2.67 3.25 14.28
C LEU A 44 -1.51 2.47 13.66
N SER A 45 -1.54 2.29 12.36
CA SER A 45 -0.43 1.66 11.62
C SER A 45 0.85 2.48 11.74
N ASP A 46 0.75 3.80 11.59
CA ASP A 46 1.91 4.70 11.67
C ASP A 46 2.57 4.71 13.06
N VAL A 47 1.80 4.51 14.12
CA VAL A 47 2.34 4.41 15.48
C VAL A 47 2.71 2.98 15.90
N GLY A 48 2.59 2.00 15.00
CA GLY A 48 2.99 0.63 15.25
C GLY A 48 1.94 -0.26 15.91
N GLU A 49 0.71 0.25 16.10
CA GLU A 49 -0.41 -0.51 16.66
C GLU A 49 -1.11 -1.33 15.54
N ILE A 50 -0.37 -2.28 14.97
CA ILE A 50 -0.74 -2.99 13.75
C ILE A 50 -2.03 -3.80 13.91
N GLU A 51 -2.19 -4.55 15.00
CA GLU A 51 -3.38 -5.36 15.22
C GLU A 51 -4.66 -4.51 15.31
N LYS A 52 -4.56 -3.36 15.99
CA LYS A 52 -5.67 -2.41 16.07
C LYS A 52 -5.96 -1.79 14.71
N ALA A 53 -4.92 -1.41 13.96
CA ALA A 53 -5.07 -0.89 12.61
C ALA A 53 -5.83 -1.87 11.71
N GLU A 54 -5.45 -3.14 11.72
CA GLU A 54 -6.13 -4.18 10.95
C GLU A 54 -7.61 -4.31 11.32
N ARG A 55 -7.96 -4.23 12.60
CA ARG A 55 -9.36 -4.27 13.05
C ARG A 55 -10.17 -3.11 12.51
N PHE A 56 -9.61 -1.90 12.50
CA PHE A 56 -10.28 -0.73 11.93
C PHE A 56 -10.47 -0.85 10.43
N PHE A 57 -9.46 -1.35 9.71
CA PHE A 57 -9.59 -1.61 8.28
C PHE A 57 -10.62 -2.69 7.98
N GLN A 58 -10.67 -3.77 8.76
CA GLN A 58 -11.69 -4.81 8.61
C GLN A 58 -13.08 -4.25 8.87
N LYS A 59 -13.23 -3.38 9.85
CA LYS A 59 -14.50 -2.70 10.12
C LYS A 59 -14.91 -1.82 8.94
N ALA A 60 -13.99 -1.11 8.34
CA ALA A 60 -14.24 -0.32 7.13
C ALA A 60 -14.78 -1.21 5.99
N LEU A 61 -14.21 -2.40 5.80
CA LEU A 61 -14.65 -3.34 4.78
C LEU A 61 -16.03 -3.96 5.07
N THR A 62 -16.47 -4.01 6.33
CA THR A 62 -17.85 -4.43 6.64
C THR A 62 -18.87 -3.40 6.17
N ILE A 63 -18.47 -2.13 6.09
CA ILE A 63 -19.34 -1.03 5.65
C ILE A 63 -19.24 -0.87 4.13
N GLU A 64 -18.02 -0.83 3.58
CA GLU A 64 -17.74 -0.70 2.14
C GLU A 64 -16.78 -1.82 1.69
N PRO A 65 -17.31 -3.01 1.31
CA PRO A 65 -16.45 -4.14 0.92
C PRO A 65 -15.61 -3.88 -0.34
N GLU A 66 -15.99 -2.91 -1.16
CA GLU A 66 -15.34 -2.57 -2.42
C GLU A 66 -14.42 -1.34 -2.30
N ASN A 67 -14.12 -0.90 -1.08
CA ASN A 67 -13.24 0.25 -0.86
C ASN A 67 -11.78 -0.16 -1.12
N GLY A 68 -11.29 0.10 -2.33
CA GLY A 68 -9.94 -0.27 -2.76
C GLY A 68 -8.84 0.36 -1.92
N ALA A 69 -9.06 1.54 -1.33
CA ALA A 69 -8.09 2.21 -0.47
C ALA A 69 -7.79 1.39 0.79
N VAL A 70 -8.78 0.68 1.33
CA VAL A 70 -8.59 -0.20 2.49
C VAL A 70 -7.66 -1.36 2.14
N TYR A 71 -7.88 -2.00 1.01
CA TYR A 71 -7.00 -3.09 0.54
C TYR A 71 -5.57 -2.62 0.31
N TYR A 72 -5.41 -1.43 -0.26
CA TYR A 72 -4.10 -0.81 -0.44
C TYR A 72 -3.37 -0.59 0.91
N ASN A 73 -4.06 -0.04 1.90
CA ASN A 73 -3.48 0.21 3.22
C ASN A 73 -3.14 -1.10 3.96
N LEU A 74 -4.00 -2.12 3.88
CA LEU A 74 -3.71 -3.46 4.42
C LEU A 74 -2.50 -4.09 3.72
N ALA A 75 -2.41 -3.96 2.41
CA ALA A 75 -1.27 -4.46 1.65
C ALA A 75 0.04 -3.83 2.12
N ASN A 76 0.05 -2.52 2.39
CA ASN A 76 1.22 -1.82 2.94
C ASN A 76 1.65 -2.39 4.29
N ILE A 77 0.70 -2.71 5.17
CA ILE A 77 0.99 -3.36 6.45
C ILE A 77 1.69 -4.69 6.22
N TYR A 78 1.13 -5.55 5.36
CA TYR A 78 1.69 -6.87 5.12
C TYR A 78 3.05 -6.81 4.42
N TYR A 79 3.24 -5.85 3.51
CA TYR A 79 4.55 -5.60 2.91
C TYR A 79 5.60 -5.26 3.97
N ASN A 80 5.28 -4.36 4.90
CA ASN A 80 6.17 -3.93 5.97
C ASN A 80 6.49 -5.07 6.96
N GLU A 81 5.59 -6.04 7.10
CA GLU A 81 5.81 -7.26 7.88
C GLU A 81 6.50 -8.36 7.08
N GLU A 82 6.97 -8.07 5.88
CA GLU A 82 7.63 -9.03 4.98
C GLU A 82 6.70 -10.18 4.53
N ARG A 83 5.40 -10.00 4.63
CA ARG A 83 4.37 -10.94 4.18
C ARG A 83 4.01 -10.63 2.72
N TYR A 84 4.99 -10.82 1.84
CA TYR A 84 4.92 -10.34 0.45
C TYR A 84 3.83 -11.02 -0.38
N ASN A 85 3.61 -12.32 -0.21
CA ASN A 85 2.55 -13.03 -0.94
C ASN A 85 1.15 -12.50 -0.62
N GLU A 86 0.90 -12.21 0.64
CA GLU A 86 -0.37 -11.63 1.09
C GLU A 86 -0.51 -10.18 0.63
N ALA A 87 0.58 -9.42 0.69
CA ALA A 87 0.61 -8.05 0.19
C ALA A 87 0.27 -8.00 -1.31
N ILE A 88 0.85 -8.87 -2.13
CA ILE A 88 0.57 -8.96 -3.57
C ILE A 88 -0.92 -9.14 -3.83
N LYS A 89 -1.57 -10.08 -3.13
CA LYS A 89 -3.02 -10.34 -3.29
C LYS A 89 -3.86 -9.11 -2.99
N LEU A 90 -3.52 -8.39 -1.92
CA LEU A 90 -4.25 -7.20 -1.50
C LEU A 90 -4.03 -6.02 -2.46
N TYR A 91 -2.79 -5.83 -2.94
CA TYR A 91 -2.53 -4.82 -3.99
C TYR A 91 -3.27 -5.14 -5.28
N GLN A 92 -3.34 -6.42 -5.68
CA GLN A 92 -4.12 -6.85 -6.83
C GLN A 92 -5.62 -6.55 -6.65
N THR A 93 -6.15 -6.76 -5.46
CA THR A 93 -7.54 -6.39 -5.13
C THR A 93 -7.75 -4.88 -5.23
N ALA A 94 -6.82 -4.07 -4.72
CA ALA A 94 -6.89 -2.62 -4.86
C ALA A 94 -6.88 -2.19 -6.34
N LEU A 95 -6.08 -2.86 -7.18
CA LEU A 95 -6.08 -2.62 -8.62
C LEU A 95 -7.42 -2.92 -9.28
N GLN A 96 -8.13 -3.97 -8.86
CA GLN A 96 -9.48 -4.28 -9.36
C GLN A 96 -10.45 -3.14 -9.11
N TYR A 97 -10.27 -2.41 -8.01
CA TYR A 97 -11.07 -1.24 -7.67
C TYR A 97 -10.45 0.08 -8.16
N GLU A 98 -9.46 -0.02 -9.03
CA GLU A 98 -8.82 1.11 -9.72
C GLU A 98 -8.17 2.16 -8.80
N VAL A 99 -7.73 1.77 -7.61
CA VAL A 99 -7.10 2.65 -6.62
C VAL A 99 -5.58 2.60 -6.76
N ALA A 100 -4.94 3.78 -6.73
CA ALA A 100 -3.48 3.94 -6.69
C ALA A 100 -2.75 3.03 -7.69
N LYS A 101 -3.15 3.05 -8.96
CA LYS A 101 -2.70 2.09 -9.98
C LYS A 101 -1.18 2.04 -10.12
N LYS A 102 -0.51 3.19 -10.18
CA LYS A 102 0.96 3.25 -10.26
C LYS A 102 1.59 2.61 -9.03
N ASP A 103 1.16 3.05 -7.85
CA ASP A 103 1.73 2.58 -6.59
C ASP A 103 1.47 1.09 -6.37
N CYS A 104 0.27 0.60 -6.69
CA CYS A 104 -0.04 -0.83 -6.60
C CYS A 104 0.85 -1.67 -7.51
N ASN A 105 1.01 -1.27 -8.77
CA ASN A 105 1.90 -1.98 -9.70
C ASN A 105 3.34 -1.96 -9.19
N TYR A 106 3.82 -0.81 -8.72
CA TYR A 106 5.15 -0.69 -8.15
C TYR A 106 5.33 -1.61 -6.94
N MET A 107 4.40 -1.60 -6.00
CA MET A 107 4.49 -2.40 -4.78
C MET A 107 4.34 -3.90 -5.03
N ILE A 108 3.55 -4.30 -6.01
CA ILE A 108 3.49 -5.70 -6.45
C ILE A 108 4.85 -6.12 -7.01
N GLY A 109 5.42 -5.30 -7.89
CA GLY A 109 6.75 -5.54 -8.44
C GLY A 109 7.81 -5.64 -7.37
N MET A 110 7.81 -4.73 -6.40
CA MET A 110 8.73 -4.75 -5.28
C MET A 110 8.54 -5.99 -4.39
N SER A 111 7.30 -6.42 -4.18
CA SER A 111 7.00 -7.63 -3.41
C SER A 111 7.57 -8.87 -4.09
N PHE A 112 7.39 -9.02 -5.40
CA PHE A 112 8.01 -10.09 -6.18
C PHE A 112 9.54 -10.01 -6.14
N ASN A 113 10.09 -8.80 -6.22
CA ASN A 113 11.53 -8.59 -6.14
C ASN A 113 12.09 -9.07 -4.79
N GLN A 114 11.41 -8.76 -3.68
CA GLN A 114 11.79 -9.24 -2.34
C GLN A 114 11.76 -10.76 -2.23
N LEU A 115 10.86 -11.40 -2.96
CA LEU A 115 10.76 -12.87 -3.03
C LEU A 115 11.80 -13.50 -3.98
N GLY A 116 12.61 -12.69 -4.65
CA GLY A 116 13.56 -13.18 -5.67
C GLY A 116 12.88 -13.57 -6.98
N ALA A 117 11.61 -13.26 -7.16
CA ALA A 117 10.82 -13.56 -8.35
C ALA A 117 10.93 -12.43 -9.38
N PHE A 118 12.13 -12.23 -9.93
CA PHE A 118 12.45 -11.08 -10.78
C PHE A 118 11.68 -11.09 -12.10
N LYS A 119 11.41 -12.26 -12.67
CA LYS A 119 10.63 -12.38 -13.91
C LYS A 119 9.19 -11.91 -13.69
N GLU A 120 8.60 -12.30 -12.58
CA GLU A 120 7.26 -11.90 -12.18
C GLU A 120 7.19 -10.41 -11.82
N ALA A 121 8.24 -9.87 -11.21
CA ALA A 121 8.34 -8.46 -10.84
C ALA A 121 8.36 -7.53 -12.07
N LEU A 122 9.02 -7.97 -13.15
CA LEU A 122 9.33 -7.11 -14.30
C LEU A 122 8.11 -6.44 -14.93
N PRO A 123 7.01 -7.15 -15.29
CA PRO A 123 5.88 -6.50 -15.94
C PRO A 123 5.19 -5.46 -15.04
N PHE A 124 5.18 -5.66 -13.74
CA PHE A 124 4.58 -4.71 -12.78
C PHE A 124 5.42 -3.44 -12.65
N LEU A 125 6.73 -3.59 -12.54
CA LEU A 125 7.66 -2.44 -12.49
C LEU A 125 7.67 -1.67 -13.82
N MET A 126 7.61 -2.37 -14.94
CA MET A 126 7.49 -1.76 -16.25
C MET A 126 6.20 -0.94 -16.36
N THR A 127 5.08 -1.51 -15.95
CA THR A 127 3.79 -0.81 -15.95
C THR A 127 3.82 0.44 -15.06
N ALA A 128 4.38 0.32 -13.87
CA ALA A 128 4.54 1.47 -12.96
C ALA A 128 5.42 2.56 -13.58
N ALA A 129 6.52 2.18 -14.23
CA ALA A 129 7.42 3.12 -14.90
C ALA A 129 6.75 3.82 -16.09
N GLU A 130 5.91 3.11 -16.85
CA GLU A 130 5.14 3.68 -17.96
C GLU A 130 4.03 4.64 -17.49
N MET A 131 3.46 4.39 -16.32
CA MET A 131 2.45 5.24 -15.70
C MET A 131 3.04 6.45 -14.98
N ASP A 132 4.37 6.55 -14.95
CA ASP A 132 5.09 7.54 -14.15
C ASP A 132 5.31 8.84 -14.95
N ASP A 133 4.32 9.71 -14.93
CA ASP A 133 4.36 11.00 -15.62
C ASP A 133 5.40 11.96 -15.03
N ASP A 134 5.66 11.86 -13.73
CA ASP A 134 6.57 12.73 -12.99
C ASP A 134 8.03 12.25 -12.99
N ARG A 135 8.29 11.10 -13.60
CA ARG A 135 9.61 10.45 -13.64
C ARG A 135 10.21 10.24 -12.24
N ASP A 136 9.48 9.55 -11.41
CA ASP A 136 9.96 9.13 -10.10
C ASP A 136 11.22 8.29 -10.27
N LEU A 137 12.36 8.83 -9.85
CA LEU A 137 13.66 8.19 -10.00
C LEU A 137 13.72 6.82 -9.32
N GLU A 138 13.00 6.64 -8.22
CA GLU A 138 12.96 5.36 -7.50
C GLU A 138 12.30 4.29 -8.36
N VAL A 139 11.14 4.58 -8.96
CA VAL A 139 10.43 3.63 -9.83
C VAL A 139 11.29 3.25 -11.04
N GLN A 140 11.89 4.23 -11.70
CA GLN A 140 12.76 4.02 -12.86
C GLN A 140 14.01 3.22 -12.47
N PHE A 141 14.60 3.52 -11.32
CA PHE A 141 15.77 2.83 -10.80
C PHE A 141 15.47 1.35 -10.51
N GLN A 142 14.39 1.06 -9.80
CA GLN A 142 14.01 -0.32 -9.45
C GLN A 142 13.69 -1.14 -10.71
N TYR A 143 12.99 -0.56 -11.69
CA TYR A 143 12.76 -1.21 -12.98
C TYR A 143 14.08 -1.55 -13.68
N GLY A 144 14.98 -0.59 -13.78
CA GLY A 144 16.29 -0.80 -14.39
C GLY A 144 17.13 -1.85 -13.66
N LEU A 145 17.07 -1.85 -12.32
CA LEU A 145 17.80 -2.81 -11.49
C LEU A 145 17.33 -4.26 -11.74
N VAL A 146 16.03 -4.47 -11.81
CA VAL A 146 15.48 -5.81 -12.10
C VAL A 146 15.85 -6.26 -13.50
N LEU A 147 15.83 -5.37 -14.49
CA LEU A 147 16.32 -5.67 -15.83
C LEU A 147 17.78 -6.15 -15.82
N CYS A 148 18.65 -5.44 -15.11
CA CYS A 148 20.05 -5.83 -14.97
C CYS A 148 20.21 -7.20 -14.30
N GLN A 149 19.44 -7.48 -13.27
CA GLN A 149 19.47 -8.77 -12.59
C GLN A 149 19.06 -9.91 -13.51
N LEU A 150 18.01 -9.73 -14.31
CA LEU A 150 17.57 -10.73 -15.29
C LEU A 150 18.60 -10.97 -16.39
N GLU A 151 19.21 -9.93 -16.91
CA GLU A 151 20.28 -10.05 -17.92
C GLU A 151 21.49 -10.79 -17.36
N MET A 152 21.89 -10.52 -16.12
CA MET A 152 22.99 -11.22 -15.46
C MET A 152 22.71 -12.72 -15.27
N PHE A 153 21.48 -13.06 -14.89
CA PHE A 153 21.07 -14.47 -14.77
C PHE A 153 21.08 -15.18 -16.12
N ASP A 154 20.54 -14.56 -17.15
CA ASP A 154 20.52 -15.13 -18.50
C ASP A 154 21.94 -15.35 -19.03
N GLU A 155 22.84 -14.42 -18.80
CA GLU A 155 24.24 -14.53 -19.17
C GLU A 155 24.94 -15.66 -18.40
N ALA A 156 24.70 -15.76 -17.09
CA ALA A 156 25.25 -16.82 -16.26
C ALA A 156 24.79 -18.21 -16.74
N ILE A 157 23.52 -18.35 -17.09
CA ILE A 157 22.95 -19.60 -17.63
C ILE A 157 23.62 -19.96 -18.95
N LYS A 158 23.82 -19.00 -19.84
CA LYS A 158 24.53 -19.22 -21.12
C LYS A 158 25.95 -19.71 -20.91
N GLN A 159 26.68 -19.21 -19.93
CA GLN A 159 28.05 -19.62 -19.63
C GLN A 159 28.13 -21.01 -19.03
N LEU A 160 27.08 -21.51 -18.36
CA LEU A 160 27.03 -22.86 -17.78
C LEU A 160 26.68 -23.95 -18.79
N ASN A 161 26.13 -23.58 -19.94
CA ASN A 161 25.78 -24.49 -21.02
C ASN A 161 26.90 -24.51 -22.09
#